data_230370ac1f51b30522dc0397e1e24ae1
#
_entry.id   230370ac1f51b30522dc0397e1e24ae1
#
_cell.length_a   1.000
_cell.length_b   1.000
_cell.length_c   1.000
_cell.angle_alpha   90.00
_cell.angle_beta   90.00
_cell.angle_gamma   90.00
#
_symmetry.space_group_name_H-M   'P 1'
#
loop_
_entity.id
_entity.type
_entity.pdbx_description
1 polymer ?
#
loop_
_entity_poly.entity_id
_entity_poly.type
_entity_poly.pdbx_seq_one_letter_code
_entity_poly.pdbx_strand_id
1 'polypeptide(L)'
;MRSEHFVNNRNCSLLTALSPNKKDMTKEELKKYLPHREPMLLVDEINIDENKVVHSKYHVTGEEFFLKGHFPGQPTVPGVILCEIMGQSCALLILDDLKDKITLYTGIDNVRFKQQVVPGDTIEVEATLSNQRANMYFCEAKATVNGKLCAKGSLSFALIEDQRNK
;
A
#
# COMPACT_ATOMS: atom_id res chain seq x y z
N MET A 1 14.58 25.70 -42.70
CA MET A 1 15.20 24.78 -41.72
C MET A 1 14.32 24.73 -40.50
N ARG A 2 13.54 23.68 -40.33
CA ARG A 2 12.69 23.44 -39.12
C ARG A 2 13.39 22.36 -38.32
N SER A 3 13.75 22.68 -37.08
CA SER A 3 14.30 21.75 -36.10
C SER A 3 13.16 20.94 -35.48
N GLU A 4 13.09 19.66 -35.78
CA GLU A 4 12.20 18.73 -35.15
C GLU A 4 12.74 18.39 -33.74
N HIS A 5 11.94 18.71 -32.72
CA HIS A 5 12.19 18.27 -31.36
C HIS A 5 11.74 16.81 -31.23
N PHE A 6 12.70 15.92 -31.15
CA PHE A 6 12.50 14.53 -30.76
C PHE A 6 12.07 14.47 -29.28
N VAL A 7 10.80 14.27 -29.04
CA VAL A 7 10.28 13.88 -27.73
C VAL A 7 10.59 12.40 -27.56
N ASN A 8 11.54 12.09 -26.70
CA ASN A 8 11.98 10.74 -26.37
C ASN A 8 10.93 10.05 -25.50
N ASN A 9 10.05 9.28 -26.15
CA ASN A 9 9.00 8.51 -25.50
C ASN A 9 9.57 7.17 -25.01
N ARG A 10 10.25 7.17 -23.86
CA ARG A 10 10.65 5.97 -23.15
C ARG A 10 10.08 6.04 -21.74
N ASN A 11 9.01 5.32 -21.52
CA ASN A 11 8.60 4.58 -20.33
C ASN A 11 7.07 4.37 -20.34
N CYS A 12 6.64 3.42 -21.15
CA CYS A 12 5.30 2.89 -21.06
C CYS A 12 5.31 1.41 -21.43
N SER A 13 6.01 0.56 -20.68
CA SER A 13 6.12 -0.84 -21.09
C SER A 13 5.79 -1.90 -20.04
N LEU A 14 5.51 -1.54 -18.80
CA LEU A 14 5.10 -2.53 -17.77
C LEU A 14 3.66 -2.38 -17.31
N LEU A 15 3.09 -1.18 -17.32
CA LEU A 15 1.63 -0.99 -17.09
C LEU A 15 0.77 -1.62 -18.19
N THR A 16 1.31 -1.85 -19.38
CA THR A 16 0.65 -2.57 -20.48
C THR A 16 0.62 -4.08 -20.31
N ALA A 17 1.38 -4.64 -19.39
CA ALA A 17 1.37 -6.08 -19.07
C ALA A 17 0.29 -6.46 -18.04
N LEU A 18 -0.25 -5.51 -17.30
CA LEU A 18 -1.48 -5.69 -16.53
C LEU A 18 -2.65 -5.48 -17.48
N SER A 19 -3.12 -6.56 -18.08
CA SER A 19 -4.34 -6.62 -18.88
C SER A 19 -5.49 -5.85 -18.19
N PRO A 20 -6.37 -5.13 -18.93
CA PRO A 20 -7.48 -4.37 -18.35
C PRO A 20 -8.55 -5.25 -17.66
N ASN A 21 -8.33 -6.56 -17.57
CA ASN A 21 -9.11 -7.49 -16.77
C ASN A 21 -8.35 -7.81 -15.48
N LYS A 22 -8.58 -7.00 -14.47
CA LYS A 22 -8.01 -7.09 -13.14
C LYS A 22 -8.24 -8.42 -12.49
N LYS A 23 -7.15 -9.14 -12.33
CA LYS A 23 -7.06 -10.24 -11.41
C LYS A 23 -6.62 -9.65 -10.06
N ASP A 24 -7.45 -9.83 -9.05
CA ASP A 24 -7.05 -9.56 -7.67
C ASP A 24 -5.77 -10.35 -7.40
N MET A 25 -4.74 -9.68 -6.90
CA MET A 25 -3.52 -10.35 -6.47
C MET A 25 -3.72 -10.88 -5.06
N THR A 26 -3.39 -12.15 -4.90
CA THR A 26 -3.39 -12.83 -3.61
C THR A 26 -2.14 -12.46 -2.80
N LYS A 27 -2.17 -12.77 -1.51
CA LYS A 27 -1.03 -12.59 -0.60
C LYS A 27 0.26 -13.24 -1.13
N GLU A 28 0.17 -14.43 -1.72
CA GLU A 28 1.34 -15.13 -2.29
C GLU A 28 1.88 -14.44 -3.54
N GLU A 29 1.02 -13.87 -4.37
CA GLU A 29 1.43 -13.10 -5.53
C GLU A 29 2.10 -11.77 -5.10
N LEU A 30 1.58 -11.13 -4.04
CA LEU A 30 2.15 -9.91 -3.46
C LEU A 30 3.59 -10.07 -2.97
N LYS A 31 3.96 -11.23 -2.45
CA LYS A 31 5.33 -11.53 -1.97
C LYS A 31 6.41 -11.42 -3.05
N LYS A 32 6.01 -11.39 -4.33
CA LYS A 32 6.92 -11.17 -5.47
C LYS A 32 7.34 -9.69 -5.60
N TYR A 33 6.53 -8.80 -5.05
CA TYR A 33 6.69 -7.35 -5.20
C TYR A 33 7.00 -6.67 -3.85
N LEU A 34 6.28 -7.06 -2.79
CA LEU A 34 6.50 -6.54 -1.45
C LEU A 34 7.61 -7.32 -0.75
N PRO A 35 8.59 -6.63 -0.14
CA PRO A 35 9.63 -7.27 0.66
C PRO A 35 9.12 -7.84 1.99
N HIS A 36 7.93 -7.43 2.42
CA HIS A 36 7.30 -7.86 3.67
C HIS A 36 7.00 -9.37 3.67
N ARG A 37 7.11 -9.97 4.84
CA ARG A 37 6.75 -11.36 5.12
C ARG A 37 5.97 -11.42 6.42
N GLU A 38 5.29 -12.54 6.65
CA GLU A 38 4.63 -12.77 7.92
C GLU A 38 5.63 -12.66 9.09
N PRO A 39 5.24 -12.08 10.22
CA PRO A 39 3.89 -11.59 10.55
C PRO A 39 3.60 -10.14 10.12
N MET A 40 4.51 -9.48 9.35
CA MET A 40 4.38 -8.08 8.93
C MET A 40 3.80 -7.88 7.53
N LEU A 41 3.41 -8.92 6.81
CA LEU A 41 2.65 -8.80 5.58
C LEU A 41 1.16 -8.68 5.91
N LEU A 42 0.65 -7.45 5.88
CA LEU A 42 -0.68 -7.05 6.35
C LEU A 42 -1.64 -6.70 5.19
N VAL A 43 -1.55 -7.44 4.11
CA VAL A 43 -2.46 -7.35 2.96
C VAL A 43 -2.77 -8.77 2.49
N ASP A 44 -4.05 -9.13 2.39
CA ASP A 44 -4.50 -10.44 1.93
C ASP A 44 -4.82 -10.43 0.43
N GLU A 45 -5.47 -9.36 -0.04
CA GLU A 45 -5.87 -9.15 -1.43
C GLU A 45 -5.64 -7.70 -1.83
N ILE A 46 -5.24 -7.47 -3.08
CA ILE A 46 -5.04 -6.13 -3.61
C ILE A 46 -5.29 -6.07 -5.12
N ASN A 47 -5.88 -5.01 -5.57
CA ASN A 47 -6.01 -4.67 -6.99
C ASN A 47 -5.89 -3.16 -7.21
N ILE A 48 -5.74 -2.75 -8.47
CA ILE A 48 -5.76 -1.35 -8.87
C ILE A 48 -6.83 -1.16 -9.94
N ASP A 49 -7.70 -0.18 -9.83
CA ASP A 49 -8.77 0.06 -10.78
C ASP A 49 -8.35 0.93 -11.99
N GLU A 50 -9.22 1.11 -12.97
CA GLU A 50 -8.98 1.91 -14.18
C GLU A 50 -8.68 3.39 -13.89
N ASN A 51 -9.12 3.89 -12.74
CA ASN A 51 -8.84 5.24 -12.24
C ASN A 51 -7.52 5.32 -11.47
N LYS A 52 -6.73 4.23 -11.46
CA LYS A 52 -5.50 4.12 -10.68
C LYS A 52 -5.71 4.25 -9.17
N VAL A 53 -6.86 3.83 -8.68
CA VAL A 53 -7.13 3.67 -7.25
C VAL A 53 -6.80 2.23 -6.87
N VAL A 54 -5.95 2.08 -5.88
CA VAL A 54 -5.68 0.77 -5.27
C VAL A 54 -6.78 0.44 -4.28
N HIS A 55 -7.24 -0.80 -4.34
CA HIS A 55 -8.16 -1.41 -3.37
C HIS A 55 -7.47 -2.62 -2.77
N SER A 56 -7.40 -2.69 -1.45
CA SER A 56 -6.84 -3.85 -0.75
C SER A 56 -7.71 -4.27 0.42
N LYS A 57 -7.48 -5.51 0.90
CA LYS A 57 -8.17 -6.06 2.05
C LYS A 57 -7.18 -6.72 2.99
N TYR A 58 -7.48 -6.62 4.28
CA TYR A 58 -6.80 -7.35 5.34
C TYR A 58 -7.84 -7.82 6.37
N HIS A 59 -7.92 -9.12 6.62
CA HIS A 59 -8.80 -9.70 7.61
C HIS A 59 -8.10 -9.83 8.96
N VAL A 60 -8.66 -9.23 9.99
CA VAL A 60 -8.15 -9.30 11.37
C VAL A 60 -8.66 -10.58 12.03
N THR A 61 -7.78 -11.57 12.17
CA THR A 61 -8.13 -12.91 12.70
C THR A 61 -8.29 -12.94 14.21
N GLY A 62 -7.55 -12.06 14.92
CA GLY A 62 -7.44 -12.06 16.38
C GLY A 62 -6.15 -12.69 16.91
N GLU A 63 -5.38 -13.36 16.03
CA GLU A 63 -4.13 -14.05 16.40
C GLU A 63 -2.88 -13.21 16.14
N GLU A 64 -3.05 -12.00 15.60
CA GLU A 64 -1.97 -11.11 15.23
C GLU A 64 -1.13 -10.69 16.44
N PHE A 65 0.21 -10.61 16.23
CA PHE A 65 1.17 -10.30 17.28
C PHE A 65 0.88 -8.96 17.97
N PHE A 66 0.37 -7.98 17.23
CA PHE A 66 0.07 -6.64 17.73
C PHE A 66 -1.19 -6.56 18.61
N LEU A 67 -2.02 -7.59 18.63
CA LEU A 67 -3.21 -7.66 19.48
C LEU A 67 -2.92 -8.22 20.87
N LYS A 68 -1.83 -9.00 21.03
CA LYS A 68 -1.53 -9.75 22.26
C LYS A 68 -1.40 -8.89 23.53
N GLY A 69 -1.13 -7.60 23.38
CA GLY A 69 -1.05 -6.66 24.49
C GLY A 69 -1.87 -5.39 24.30
N HIS A 70 -2.65 -5.31 23.24
CA HIS A 70 -3.34 -4.08 22.84
C HIS A 70 -4.85 -4.32 22.60
N PHE A 71 -5.70 -4.49 23.64
CA PHE A 71 -5.42 -4.51 25.09
C PHE A 71 -5.89 -5.84 25.67
N PRO A 72 -5.37 -6.31 26.85
CA PRO A 72 -5.85 -7.54 27.46
C PRO A 72 -7.36 -7.51 27.71
N GLY A 73 -8.07 -8.52 27.17
CA GLY A 73 -9.54 -8.61 27.30
C GLY A 73 -10.34 -7.69 26.35
N GLN A 74 -9.69 -6.76 25.65
CA GLN A 74 -10.32 -5.85 24.69
C GLN A 74 -9.37 -5.60 23.48
N PRO A 75 -9.11 -6.61 22.65
CA PRO A 75 -8.18 -6.49 21.54
C PRO A 75 -8.67 -5.46 20.53
N THR A 76 -7.77 -4.55 20.17
CA THR A 76 -8.02 -3.47 19.21
C THR A 76 -6.78 -3.31 18.34
N VAL A 77 -6.94 -3.17 17.03
CA VAL A 77 -5.82 -2.92 16.11
C VAL A 77 -5.19 -1.56 16.45
N PRO A 78 -3.88 -1.50 16.76
CA PRO A 78 -3.21 -0.24 17.01
C PRO A 78 -3.28 0.70 15.81
N GLY A 79 -3.48 2.00 16.05
CA GLY A 79 -3.58 2.98 14.95
C GLY A 79 -2.36 3.00 14.03
N VAL A 80 -1.16 2.79 14.57
CA VAL A 80 0.08 2.72 13.77
C VAL A 80 0.09 1.50 12.83
N ILE A 81 -0.58 0.41 13.19
CA ILE A 81 -0.76 -0.76 12.32
C ILE A 81 -1.72 -0.44 11.18
N LEU A 82 -2.76 0.37 11.42
CA LEU A 82 -3.61 0.86 10.33
C LEU A 82 -2.81 1.72 9.33
N CYS A 83 -1.84 2.52 9.81
CA CYS A 83 -0.93 3.24 8.92
C CYS A 83 -0.07 2.27 8.09
N GLU A 84 0.43 1.20 8.70
CA GLU A 84 1.22 0.18 8.00
C GLU A 84 0.40 -0.56 6.94
N ILE A 85 -0.84 -0.96 7.26
CA ILE A 85 -1.76 -1.59 6.30
C ILE A 85 -2.03 -0.65 5.11
N MET A 86 -2.32 0.62 5.38
CA MET A 86 -2.49 1.63 4.34
C MET A 86 -1.21 1.82 3.50
N GLY A 87 -0.03 1.81 4.14
CA GLY A 87 1.25 1.97 3.47
C GLY A 87 1.60 0.81 2.55
N GLN A 88 1.42 -0.42 3.00
CA GLN A 88 1.61 -1.61 2.17
C GLN A 88 0.66 -1.61 0.96
N SER A 89 -0.56 -1.12 1.14
CA SER A 89 -1.52 -0.96 0.05
C SER A 89 -1.05 0.03 -1.02
N CYS A 90 -0.31 1.08 -0.64
CA CYS A 90 0.23 2.04 -1.59
C CYS A 90 1.29 1.45 -2.54
N ALA A 91 1.90 0.31 -2.20
CA ALA A 91 3.00 -0.26 -2.99
C ALA A 91 2.60 -0.60 -4.44
N LEU A 92 1.33 -0.95 -4.68
CA LEU A 92 0.86 -1.25 -6.03
C LEU A 92 0.83 0.00 -6.94
N LEU A 93 0.74 1.20 -6.36
CA LEU A 93 0.80 2.47 -7.09
C LEU A 93 2.18 2.76 -7.70
N ILE A 94 3.22 2.13 -7.15
CA ILE A 94 4.63 2.37 -7.50
C ILE A 94 5.35 1.09 -7.94
N LEU A 95 4.58 0.08 -8.36
CA LEU A 95 5.06 -1.26 -8.66
C LEU A 95 6.19 -1.28 -9.69
N ASP A 96 6.09 -0.44 -10.72
CA ASP A 96 7.08 -0.35 -11.80
C ASP A 96 8.46 0.12 -11.30
N ASP A 97 8.49 0.90 -10.24
CA ASP A 97 9.69 1.46 -9.66
C ASP A 97 10.27 0.61 -8.51
N LEU A 98 9.53 -0.43 -8.06
CA LEU A 98 9.92 -1.26 -6.91
C LEU A 98 11.01 -2.30 -7.21
N LYS A 99 11.33 -2.55 -8.48
CA LYS A 99 12.30 -3.58 -8.85
C LYS A 99 13.66 -3.33 -8.17
N ASP A 100 14.13 -4.32 -7.41
CA ASP A 100 15.39 -4.28 -6.66
C ASP A 100 15.49 -3.14 -5.62
N LYS A 101 14.32 -2.64 -5.19
CA LYS A 101 14.22 -1.55 -4.20
C LYS A 101 13.28 -1.92 -3.07
N ILE A 102 13.43 -1.19 -1.97
CA ILE A 102 12.50 -1.22 -0.83
C ILE A 102 11.95 0.17 -0.57
N THR A 103 10.75 0.22 -0.02
CA THR A 103 10.12 1.46 0.43
C THR A 103 10.41 1.71 1.90
N LEU A 104 10.80 2.93 2.22
CA LEU A 104 10.88 3.39 3.60
C LEU A 104 9.95 4.60 3.78
N TYR A 105 9.22 4.62 4.87
CA TYR A 105 8.44 5.80 5.25
C TYR A 105 9.33 7.02 5.42
N THR A 106 8.91 8.15 4.84
CA THR A 106 9.51 9.47 5.06
C THR A 106 8.57 10.42 5.80
N GLY A 107 7.27 10.10 5.81
CA GLY A 107 6.29 10.86 6.56
C GLY A 107 4.95 10.14 6.65
N ILE A 108 4.25 10.43 7.74
CA ILE A 108 2.87 10.03 8.02
C ILE A 108 2.16 11.30 8.49
N ASP A 109 1.41 11.95 7.59
CA ASP A 109 0.89 13.28 7.80
C ASP A 109 -0.63 13.28 7.86
N ASN A 110 -1.21 14.20 8.64
CA ASN A 110 -2.64 14.42 8.72
C ASN A 110 -3.48 13.17 9.03
N VAL A 111 -2.87 12.18 9.67
CA VAL A 111 -3.57 10.94 10.01
C VAL A 111 -4.65 11.22 11.06
N ARG A 112 -5.83 10.65 10.82
CA ARG A 112 -6.98 10.70 11.73
C ARG A 112 -7.55 9.30 11.88
N PHE A 113 -7.68 8.87 13.13
CA PHE A 113 -8.36 7.64 13.51
C PHE A 113 -9.79 7.99 13.94
N LYS A 114 -10.78 7.30 13.38
CA LYS A 114 -12.19 7.61 13.54
C LYS A 114 -12.96 6.51 14.24
N GLN A 115 -12.58 5.26 14.03
CA GLN A 115 -13.25 4.10 14.56
C GLN A 115 -12.24 3.01 14.93
N GLN A 116 -12.52 2.26 15.99
CA GLN A 116 -11.76 1.08 16.37
C GLN A 116 -11.95 -0.03 15.34
N VAL A 117 -10.91 -0.84 15.18
CA VAL A 117 -10.92 -2.08 14.40
C VAL A 117 -10.60 -3.21 15.36
N VAL A 118 -11.40 -4.27 15.32
CA VAL A 118 -11.34 -5.39 16.28
C VAL A 118 -11.23 -6.73 15.56
N PRO A 119 -10.88 -7.83 16.24
CA PRO A 119 -10.90 -9.17 15.64
C PRO A 119 -12.23 -9.50 14.95
N GLY A 120 -12.15 -10.11 13.79
CA GLY A 120 -13.29 -10.43 12.92
C GLY A 120 -13.60 -9.35 11.88
N ASP A 121 -13.06 -8.13 12.02
CA ASP A 121 -13.22 -7.10 11.01
C ASP A 121 -12.37 -7.38 9.76
N THR A 122 -12.88 -6.94 8.61
CA THR A 122 -12.09 -6.85 7.37
C THR A 122 -11.85 -5.39 7.06
N ILE A 123 -10.57 -5.01 7.06
CA ILE A 123 -10.13 -3.66 6.71
C ILE A 123 -10.06 -3.58 5.19
N GLU A 124 -10.77 -2.62 4.62
CA GLU A 124 -10.72 -2.27 3.20
C GLU A 124 -9.95 -0.95 3.06
N VAL A 125 -8.93 -0.93 2.21
CA VAL A 125 -8.14 0.28 1.96
C VAL A 125 -8.33 0.75 0.54
N GLU A 126 -8.53 2.05 0.38
CA GLU A 126 -8.39 2.74 -0.90
C GLU A 126 -7.18 3.67 -0.81
N ALA A 127 -6.31 3.63 -1.84
CA ALA A 127 -5.12 4.48 -1.91
C ALA A 127 -4.91 5.04 -3.31
N THR A 128 -4.41 6.28 -3.39
CA THR A 128 -4.08 6.99 -4.63
C THR A 128 -2.71 7.63 -4.52
N LEU A 129 -1.99 7.73 -5.65
CA LEU A 129 -0.77 8.50 -5.74
C LEU A 129 -1.12 9.97 -5.95
N SER A 130 -0.75 10.83 -5.01
CA SER A 130 -1.01 12.28 -5.09
C SER A 130 0.14 13.05 -5.73
N ASN A 131 1.40 12.60 -5.54
CA ASN A 131 2.57 13.25 -6.11
C ASN A 131 3.77 12.28 -6.15
N GLN A 132 4.73 12.58 -7.03
CA GLN A 132 6.03 11.91 -7.11
C GLN A 132 7.13 12.94 -7.39
N ARG A 133 8.24 12.86 -6.67
CA ARG A 133 9.43 13.71 -6.85
C ARG A 133 10.69 12.88 -6.70
N ALA A 134 11.42 12.68 -7.80
CA ALA A 134 12.59 11.79 -7.83
C ALA A 134 12.24 10.39 -7.30
N ASN A 135 12.88 9.94 -6.22
CA ASN A 135 12.60 8.67 -5.56
C ASN A 135 11.59 8.76 -4.40
N MET A 136 10.90 9.91 -4.26
CA MET A 136 9.89 10.15 -3.23
C MET A 136 8.47 10.04 -3.78
N TYR A 137 7.60 9.34 -3.08
CA TYR A 137 6.21 9.10 -3.45
C TYR A 137 5.29 9.57 -2.34
N PHE A 138 4.20 10.24 -2.72
CA PHE A 138 3.20 10.79 -1.80
C PHE A 138 1.86 10.20 -2.15
N CYS A 139 1.22 9.56 -1.17
CA CYS A 139 -0.03 8.85 -1.33
C CYS A 139 -1.08 9.36 -0.35
N GLU A 140 -2.33 9.36 -0.79
CA GLU A 140 -3.49 9.51 0.08
C GLU A 140 -4.12 8.14 0.28
N ALA A 141 -4.44 7.79 1.52
CA ALA A 141 -5.06 6.51 1.83
C ALA A 141 -6.17 6.65 2.87
N LYS A 142 -7.17 5.78 2.78
CA LYS A 142 -8.23 5.61 3.77
C LYS A 142 -8.49 4.14 4.02
N ALA A 143 -8.76 3.79 5.25
CA ALA A 143 -9.14 2.45 5.69
C ALA A 143 -10.57 2.48 6.23
N THR A 144 -11.38 1.53 5.80
CA THR A 144 -12.78 1.37 6.21
C THR A 144 -13.05 -0.05 6.68
N VAL A 145 -14.08 -0.21 7.51
CA VAL A 145 -14.67 -1.51 7.89
C VAL A 145 -16.17 -1.38 7.70
N ASN A 146 -16.78 -2.27 6.92
CA ASN A 146 -18.20 -2.24 6.58
C ASN A 146 -18.63 -0.84 6.07
N GLY A 147 -17.81 -0.19 5.24
CA GLY A 147 -18.05 1.14 4.68
C GLY A 147 -17.88 2.31 5.67
N LYS A 148 -17.54 2.06 6.94
CA LYS A 148 -17.30 3.10 7.94
C LYS A 148 -15.82 3.44 8.02
N LEU A 149 -15.49 4.73 7.99
CA LEU A 149 -14.10 5.21 8.03
C LEU A 149 -13.45 4.90 9.38
N CYS A 150 -12.36 4.13 9.36
CA CYS A 150 -11.53 3.82 10.53
C CYS A 150 -10.30 4.72 10.62
N ALA A 151 -9.60 4.90 9.50
CA ALA A 151 -8.43 5.77 9.41
C ALA A 151 -8.31 6.42 8.04
N LYS A 152 -7.66 7.58 7.98
CA LYS A 152 -7.24 8.23 6.74
C LYS A 152 -6.02 9.10 6.98
N GLY A 153 -5.21 9.32 5.94
CA GLY A 153 -4.05 10.22 6.02
C GLY A 153 -3.23 10.23 4.75
N SER A 154 -2.20 11.08 4.77
CA SER A 154 -1.20 11.21 3.72
C SER A 154 0.06 10.45 4.14
N LEU A 155 0.57 9.61 3.24
CA LEU A 155 1.73 8.76 3.49
C LEU A 155 2.81 9.09 2.47
N SER A 156 4.05 9.21 2.90
CA SER A 156 5.16 9.44 1.98
C SER A 156 6.26 8.40 2.16
N PHE A 157 6.88 8.02 1.04
CA PHE A 157 7.88 6.98 0.97
C PHE A 157 9.07 7.41 0.13
N ALA A 158 10.27 6.92 0.48
CA ALA A 158 11.41 6.93 -0.40
C ALA A 158 11.71 5.51 -0.88
N LEU A 159 12.07 5.36 -2.15
CA LEU A 159 12.64 4.14 -2.68
C LEU A 159 14.15 4.15 -2.51
N ILE A 160 14.69 3.12 -1.91
CA ILE A 160 16.12 2.88 -1.76
C ILE A 160 16.51 1.51 -2.34
N GLU A 161 17.76 1.36 -2.75
CA GLU A 161 18.28 0.09 -3.24
C GLU A 161 18.16 -1.01 -2.18
N ASP A 162 17.70 -2.19 -2.60
CA ASP A 162 17.63 -3.37 -1.72
C ASP A 162 19.03 -3.97 -1.55
N GLN A 163 19.61 -3.81 -0.37
CA GLN A 163 20.96 -4.30 -0.06
C GLN A 163 21.05 -5.81 0.14
N ARG A 164 19.92 -6.52 0.23
CA ARG A 164 19.88 -8.00 0.40
C ARG A 164 20.31 -8.73 -0.86
N ASN A 165 20.35 -8.05 -1.99
CA ASN A 165 20.72 -8.60 -3.30
C ASN A 165 22.18 -8.33 -3.68
N LYS A 166 23.02 -7.88 -2.71
CA LYS A 166 24.45 -7.61 -2.92
C LYS A 166 25.31 -8.75 -2.40
#